data_1f748a8feeae3ce39ee0e735e65897ed
#
_entry.id   1f748a8feeae3ce39ee0e735e65897ed
#
_cell.length_a   1.000
_cell.length_b   1.000
_cell.length_c   1.000
_cell.angle_alpha   90.00
_cell.angle_beta   90.00
_cell.angle_gamma   90.00
#
_symmetry.space_group_name_H-M   'P 1'
#
loop_
_entity.id
_entity.type
_entity.pdbx_description
1 polymer ?
#
loop_
_entity_poly.entity_id
_entity_poly.type
_entity_poly.pdbx_seq_one_letter_code
_entity_poly.pdbx_strand_id
1 'polypeptide(L)'
;VDFDEDGRADVLRYCVQKYGQKRVAQIVTFGTMAPKMAIKAVARVQKLALSESDRLSKLVPDKITPDKKHGETPFDFVYKESPELAAERESPNQLIRNTLKYAEKLEGSIRQTGVHDCGVIIGQDDLEKFAPMAIAKDAELNVVEFEGKEVESVGLIKMDFLGLRTLSIIKDAVENVKAVHGVDVDIDDIPLDDAQTYEVFARGDTTGLFQFESPGMKKHLRNLKPNRFEDLIAMNALYRPGPMEYIPNFIARKHGQEPVTYEIADMEEYLSDTYGITVYQEQVMLLSQKLAGFTGGEADTLRKAMGKKKRDVLDKMKPLSLIHI
;
A
#
# COMPACT_ATOMS: atom_id res chain seq x y z
N VAL A 1 6.67 10.55 -5.25
CA VAL A 1 7.87 11.23 -4.73
C VAL A 1 7.71 11.40 -3.23
N ASP A 2 8.76 11.05 -2.49
CA ASP A 2 8.78 11.14 -1.03
C ASP A 2 9.46 12.43 -0.60
N PHE A 3 8.83 13.13 0.34
CA PHE A 3 9.32 14.37 0.92
C PHE A 3 9.39 14.25 2.44
N ASP A 4 10.20 15.07 3.09
CA ASP A 4 10.05 15.26 4.53
C ASP A 4 8.65 15.79 4.84
N GLU A 5 8.06 15.32 5.95
CA GLU A 5 6.67 15.65 6.31
C GLU A 5 6.49 17.17 6.48
N ASP A 6 7.48 17.82 7.09
CA ASP A 6 7.41 19.24 7.41
C ASP A 6 7.54 20.13 6.16
N GLY A 7 8.37 19.71 5.20
CA GLY A 7 8.59 20.44 3.94
C GLY A 7 7.54 20.19 2.86
N ARG A 8 6.67 19.20 3.02
CA ARG A 8 5.65 18.85 2.01
C ARG A 8 4.72 20.02 1.65
N ALA A 9 4.30 20.81 2.64
CA ALA A 9 3.45 21.96 2.42
C ALA A 9 4.15 23.04 1.56
N ASP A 10 5.47 23.20 1.70
CA ASP A 10 6.26 24.12 0.89
C ASP A 10 6.31 23.69 -0.58
N VAL A 11 6.41 22.39 -0.81
CA VAL A 11 6.38 21.81 -2.16
C VAL A 11 5.01 22.06 -2.82
N LEU A 12 3.92 21.89 -2.09
CA LEU A 12 2.57 22.23 -2.60
C LEU A 12 2.46 23.71 -2.95
N ARG A 13 2.96 24.60 -2.11
CA ARG A 13 2.99 26.05 -2.39
C ARG A 13 3.83 26.38 -3.62
N TYR A 14 4.99 25.73 -3.77
CA TYR A 14 5.82 25.85 -4.98
C TYR A 14 5.06 25.42 -6.24
N CYS A 15 4.34 24.30 -6.20
CA CYS A 15 3.53 23.84 -7.33
C CYS A 15 2.46 24.87 -7.70
N VAL A 16 1.77 25.43 -6.72
CA VAL A 16 0.76 26.48 -6.95
C VAL A 16 1.38 27.74 -7.55
N GLN A 17 2.55 28.17 -7.07
CA GLN A 17 3.27 29.34 -7.62
C GLN A 17 3.73 29.10 -9.05
N LYS A 18 4.23 27.89 -9.35
CA LYS A 18 4.78 27.55 -10.66
C LYS A 18 3.71 27.31 -11.73
N TYR A 19 2.65 26.60 -11.39
CA TYR A 19 1.63 26.15 -12.35
C TYR A 19 0.34 26.96 -12.32
N GLY A 20 0.09 27.68 -11.22
CA GLY A 20 -1.11 28.50 -11.00
C GLY A 20 -2.15 27.77 -10.12
N GLN A 21 -2.84 28.55 -9.28
CA GLN A 21 -3.81 28.06 -8.31
C GLN A 21 -4.98 27.26 -8.91
N LYS A 22 -5.39 27.56 -10.15
CA LYS A 22 -6.47 26.84 -10.83
C LYS A 22 -6.04 25.52 -11.46
N ARG A 23 -4.73 25.25 -11.50
CA ARG A 23 -4.15 24.07 -12.14
C ARG A 23 -3.58 23.06 -11.18
N VAL A 24 -3.61 23.33 -9.87
CA VAL A 24 -3.13 22.43 -8.81
C VAL A 24 -4.25 22.16 -7.84
N ALA A 25 -4.53 20.88 -7.57
CA ALA A 25 -5.56 20.46 -6.64
C ALA A 25 -5.20 19.15 -5.96
N GLN A 26 -5.82 18.89 -4.82
CA GLN A 26 -5.83 17.59 -4.18
C GLN A 26 -6.98 16.73 -4.72
N ILE A 27 -7.04 15.47 -4.32
CA ILE A 27 -8.03 14.50 -4.79
C ILE A 27 -9.01 14.19 -3.66
N VAL A 28 -10.31 14.14 -3.96
CA VAL A 28 -11.33 13.71 -3.00
C VAL A 28 -11.19 12.22 -2.70
N THR A 29 -11.54 11.84 -1.50
CA THR A 29 -11.81 10.45 -1.12
C THR A 29 -13.21 10.33 -0.56
N PHE A 30 -13.88 9.21 -0.82
CA PHE A 30 -15.23 8.94 -0.33
C PHE A 30 -15.18 7.85 0.75
N GLY A 31 -15.56 8.22 1.96
CA GLY A 31 -15.76 7.26 3.05
C GLY A 31 -17.14 6.61 2.93
N THR A 32 -17.19 5.30 2.68
CA THR A 32 -18.44 4.55 2.57
C THR A 32 -18.82 3.87 3.88
N MET A 33 -20.09 3.53 4.03
CA MET A 33 -20.60 2.85 5.21
C MET A 33 -20.26 1.35 5.18
N ALA A 34 -19.31 0.95 6.02
CA ALA A 34 -19.00 -0.45 6.27
C ALA A 34 -19.96 -1.05 7.32
N PRO A 35 -20.10 -2.39 7.41
CA PRO A 35 -21.09 -3.06 8.28
C PRO A 35 -21.10 -2.58 9.73
N LYS A 36 -19.95 -2.53 10.42
CA LYS A 36 -19.87 -2.01 11.81
C LYS A 36 -20.43 -0.60 11.95
N MET A 37 -20.09 0.25 10.99
CA MET A 37 -20.51 1.65 10.98
C MET A 37 -22.00 1.80 10.66
N ALA A 38 -22.50 1.01 9.70
CA ALA A 38 -23.90 1.00 9.31
C ALA A 38 -24.77 0.57 10.47
N ILE A 39 -24.43 -0.54 11.17
CA ILE A 39 -25.15 -1.00 12.36
C ILE A 39 -25.21 0.09 13.43
N LYS A 40 -24.09 0.70 13.78
CA LYS A 40 -24.05 1.76 14.81
C LYS A 40 -24.84 3.00 14.42
N ALA A 41 -24.78 3.40 13.15
CA ALA A 41 -25.50 4.57 12.65
C ALA A 41 -27.02 4.35 12.71
N VAL A 42 -27.50 3.20 12.23
CA VAL A 42 -28.93 2.86 12.26
C VAL A 42 -29.44 2.66 13.67
N ALA A 43 -28.68 1.92 14.53
CA ALA A 43 -29.01 1.71 15.93
C ALA A 43 -29.23 3.05 16.66
N ARG A 44 -28.36 4.02 16.44
CA ARG A 44 -28.47 5.36 17.02
C ARG A 44 -29.75 6.08 16.58
N VAL A 45 -30.06 6.05 15.29
CA VAL A 45 -31.27 6.71 14.74
C VAL A 45 -32.56 6.05 15.27
N GLN A 46 -32.55 4.72 15.38
CA GLN A 46 -33.68 3.95 15.92
C GLN A 46 -33.76 3.96 17.44
N LYS A 47 -32.82 4.62 18.13
CA LYS A 47 -32.73 4.65 19.59
C LYS A 47 -32.62 3.26 20.22
N LEU A 48 -31.97 2.32 19.53
CA LEU A 48 -31.56 1.04 20.12
C LEU A 48 -30.57 1.30 21.26
N ALA A 49 -30.68 0.55 22.36
CA ALA A 49 -29.78 0.71 23.48
C ALA A 49 -28.32 0.58 23.05
N LEU A 50 -27.43 1.45 23.58
CA LEU A 50 -26.00 1.49 23.22
C LEU A 50 -25.33 0.13 23.46
N SER A 51 -25.68 -0.56 24.56
CA SER A 51 -25.18 -1.91 24.85
C SER A 51 -25.50 -2.92 23.75
N GLU A 52 -26.71 -2.87 23.19
CA GLU A 52 -27.10 -3.74 22.08
C GLU A 52 -26.40 -3.36 20.78
N SER A 53 -26.28 -2.06 20.49
CA SER A 53 -25.53 -1.58 19.35
C SER A 53 -24.07 -2.02 19.39
N ASP A 54 -23.44 -1.95 20.56
CA ASP A 54 -22.06 -2.38 20.75
C ASP A 54 -21.92 -3.91 20.68
N ARG A 55 -22.89 -4.65 21.22
CA ARG A 55 -22.96 -6.11 21.12
C ARG A 55 -23.00 -6.55 19.66
N LEU A 56 -23.95 -6.02 18.88
CA LEU A 56 -24.09 -6.35 17.46
C LEU A 56 -22.84 -5.99 16.65
N SER A 57 -22.28 -4.81 16.90
CA SER A 57 -21.09 -4.37 16.18
C SER A 57 -19.83 -5.18 16.52
N LYS A 58 -19.73 -5.78 17.71
CA LYS A 58 -18.63 -6.68 18.08
C LYS A 58 -18.70 -8.04 17.41
N LEU A 59 -19.90 -8.47 16.99
CA LEU A 59 -20.07 -9.71 16.23
C LEU A 59 -19.58 -9.60 14.78
N VAL A 60 -19.36 -8.39 14.29
CA VAL A 60 -18.79 -8.16 12.94
C VAL A 60 -17.29 -8.44 12.96
N PRO A 61 -16.76 -9.31 12.09
CA PRO A 61 -15.33 -9.59 11.99
C PRO A 61 -14.50 -8.33 11.75
N ASP A 62 -13.27 -8.29 12.27
CA ASP A 62 -12.37 -7.15 12.03
C ASP A 62 -11.90 -7.07 10.59
N LYS A 63 -11.73 -8.22 9.94
CA LYS A 63 -11.34 -8.31 8.54
C LYS A 63 -12.52 -8.80 7.71
N ILE A 64 -12.96 -7.97 6.75
CA ILE A 64 -14.06 -8.27 5.84
C ILE A 64 -13.48 -8.40 4.43
N THR A 65 -13.54 -9.59 3.84
CA THR A 65 -12.98 -9.90 2.52
C THR A 65 -13.99 -10.63 1.65
N PRO A 66 -15.07 -9.96 1.20
CA PRO A 66 -16.12 -10.58 0.39
C PRO A 66 -15.61 -11.03 -0.97
N ASP A 67 -16.17 -12.10 -1.49
CA ASP A 67 -15.90 -12.57 -2.83
C ASP A 67 -16.64 -11.72 -3.88
N LYS A 68 -16.01 -10.61 -4.24
CA LYS A 68 -16.57 -9.68 -5.24
C LYS A 68 -16.79 -10.30 -6.62
N LYS A 69 -16.08 -11.39 -6.96
CA LYS A 69 -16.25 -12.08 -8.25
C LYS A 69 -17.61 -12.76 -8.37
N HIS A 70 -18.14 -13.21 -7.23
CA HIS A 70 -19.47 -13.86 -7.15
C HIS A 70 -20.55 -12.91 -6.62
N GLY A 71 -20.26 -11.60 -6.53
CA GLY A 71 -21.23 -10.59 -6.12
C GLY A 71 -21.55 -10.59 -4.61
N GLU A 72 -20.70 -11.23 -3.78
CA GLU A 72 -20.87 -11.25 -2.33
C GLU A 72 -20.70 -9.83 -1.77
N THR A 73 -21.71 -9.36 -1.03
CA THR A 73 -21.63 -8.08 -0.31
C THR A 73 -20.84 -8.24 0.99
N PRO A 74 -20.31 -7.14 1.59
CA PRO A 74 -19.70 -7.20 2.90
C PRO A 74 -20.63 -7.77 4.00
N PHE A 75 -21.96 -7.51 3.95
CA PHE A 75 -22.90 -8.12 4.89
C PHE A 75 -23.08 -9.61 4.64
N ASP A 76 -23.14 -10.08 3.39
CA ASP A 76 -23.20 -11.50 3.09
C ASP A 76 -21.99 -12.24 3.68
N PHE A 77 -20.80 -11.69 3.48
CA PHE A 77 -19.57 -12.21 4.10
C PHE A 77 -19.67 -12.23 5.63
N VAL A 78 -20.12 -11.13 6.24
CA VAL A 78 -20.24 -11.01 7.70
C VAL A 78 -21.19 -12.06 8.27
N TYR A 79 -22.34 -12.29 7.64
CA TYR A 79 -23.32 -13.29 8.10
C TYR A 79 -22.82 -14.73 7.95
N LYS A 80 -21.99 -14.97 6.94
CA LYS A 80 -21.34 -16.27 6.74
C LYS A 80 -20.30 -16.56 7.83
N GLU A 81 -19.50 -15.55 8.18
CA GLU A 81 -18.43 -15.67 9.18
C GLU A 81 -18.94 -15.55 10.63
N SER A 82 -20.11 -14.92 10.83
CA SER A 82 -20.73 -14.74 12.15
C SER A 82 -22.18 -15.25 12.17
N PRO A 83 -22.38 -16.55 12.40
CA PRO A 83 -23.73 -17.12 12.53
C PRO A 83 -24.55 -16.48 13.65
N GLU A 84 -23.89 -16.00 14.70
CA GLU A 84 -24.53 -15.27 15.81
C GLU A 84 -25.18 -13.97 15.31
N LEU A 85 -24.47 -13.19 14.49
CA LEU A 85 -25.04 -11.97 13.93
C LEU A 85 -26.13 -12.30 12.89
N ALA A 86 -25.95 -13.36 12.12
CA ALA A 86 -26.96 -13.83 11.16
C ALA A 86 -28.27 -14.20 11.88
N ALA A 87 -28.22 -14.87 13.03
CA ALA A 87 -29.39 -15.20 13.84
C ALA A 87 -30.16 -13.97 14.35
N GLU A 88 -29.48 -12.86 14.58
CA GLU A 88 -30.12 -11.60 15.02
C GLU A 88 -31.03 -10.96 13.96
N ARG A 89 -30.96 -11.39 12.70
CA ARG A 89 -31.92 -11.00 11.66
C ARG A 89 -33.36 -11.49 11.98
N GLU A 90 -33.46 -12.57 12.75
CA GLU A 90 -34.73 -13.14 13.23
C GLU A 90 -34.95 -12.89 14.74
N SER A 91 -34.20 -11.96 15.34
CA SER A 91 -34.31 -11.60 16.75
C SER A 91 -35.76 -11.30 17.14
N PRO A 92 -36.22 -11.70 18.33
CA PRO A 92 -37.55 -11.32 18.85
C PRO A 92 -37.69 -9.80 19.01
N ASN A 93 -36.57 -9.07 19.15
CA ASN A 93 -36.55 -7.62 19.25
C ASN A 93 -36.67 -6.96 17.87
N GLN A 94 -37.81 -6.30 17.62
CA GLN A 94 -38.09 -5.61 16.38
C GLN A 94 -37.04 -4.53 16.02
N LEU A 95 -36.50 -3.83 17.02
CA LEU A 95 -35.48 -2.80 16.78
C LEU A 95 -34.19 -3.41 16.27
N ILE A 96 -33.79 -4.59 16.76
CA ILE A 96 -32.59 -5.29 16.28
C ILE A 96 -32.77 -5.72 14.83
N ARG A 97 -33.91 -6.38 14.51
CA ARG A 97 -34.21 -6.76 13.12
C ARG A 97 -34.19 -5.57 12.16
N ASN A 98 -34.84 -4.48 12.57
CA ASN A 98 -34.86 -3.26 11.75
C ASN A 98 -33.47 -2.64 11.61
N THR A 99 -32.65 -2.69 12.69
CA THR A 99 -31.30 -2.17 12.64
C THR A 99 -30.46 -2.90 11.59
N LEU A 100 -30.46 -4.22 11.58
CA LEU A 100 -29.73 -5.00 10.58
C LEU A 100 -30.27 -4.79 9.17
N LYS A 101 -31.58 -4.86 8.99
CA LYS A 101 -32.25 -4.63 7.70
C LYS A 101 -31.90 -3.28 7.06
N TYR A 102 -31.87 -2.21 7.85
CA TYR A 102 -31.54 -0.88 7.32
C TYR A 102 -30.02 -0.67 7.23
N ALA A 103 -29.23 -1.31 8.06
CA ALA A 103 -27.77 -1.29 7.93
C ALA A 103 -27.32 -1.95 6.61
N GLU A 104 -27.90 -3.08 6.23
CA GLU A 104 -27.69 -3.73 4.93
C GLU A 104 -27.97 -2.79 3.75
N LYS A 105 -29.07 -2.03 3.83
CA LYS A 105 -29.45 -1.06 2.77
C LYS A 105 -28.52 0.15 2.69
N LEU A 106 -27.90 0.53 3.79
CA LEU A 106 -26.95 1.67 3.85
C LEU A 106 -25.53 1.27 3.53
N GLU A 107 -25.24 -0.02 3.47
CA GLU A 107 -23.93 -0.51 3.11
C GLU A 107 -23.46 0.08 1.77
N GLY A 108 -22.18 0.50 1.72
CA GLY A 108 -21.59 1.07 0.51
C GLY A 108 -22.02 2.50 0.20
N SER A 109 -23.05 3.06 0.88
CA SER A 109 -23.45 4.45 0.69
C SER A 109 -22.35 5.40 1.14
N ILE A 110 -22.13 6.48 0.40
CA ILE A 110 -21.18 7.52 0.77
C ILE A 110 -21.68 8.22 2.04
N ARG A 111 -20.81 8.31 3.05
CA ARG A 111 -21.10 8.98 4.31
C ARG A 111 -20.44 10.33 4.42
N GLN A 112 -19.21 10.43 3.98
CA GLN A 112 -18.40 11.64 4.08
C GLN A 112 -17.38 11.68 2.96
N THR A 113 -16.93 12.88 2.65
CA THR A 113 -15.77 13.13 1.81
C THR A 113 -14.54 13.37 2.69
N GLY A 114 -13.39 12.99 2.20
CA GLY A 114 -12.08 13.30 2.74
C GLY A 114 -11.15 13.78 1.64
N VAL A 115 -9.90 13.98 1.97
CA VAL A 115 -8.83 14.34 1.03
C VAL A 115 -7.84 13.20 0.95
N HIS A 116 -7.32 12.93 -0.24
CA HIS A 116 -6.29 11.93 -0.43
C HIS A 116 -4.96 12.46 0.15
N ASP A 117 -4.35 11.72 1.05
CA ASP A 117 -3.20 12.17 1.83
C ASP A 117 -2.00 12.63 1.00
N CYS A 118 -1.73 11.98 -0.14
CA CYS A 118 -0.57 12.27 -0.97
C CYS A 118 -0.89 12.66 -2.42
N GLY A 119 -2.11 12.40 -2.90
CA GLY A 119 -2.48 12.63 -4.30
C GLY A 119 -2.66 14.10 -4.64
N VAL A 120 -1.88 14.58 -5.60
CA VAL A 120 -1.93 15.94 -6.14
C VAL A 120 -2.10 15.88 -7.64
N ILE A 121 -2.96 16.73 -8.18
CA ILE A 121 -3.16 16.89 -9.61
C ILE A 121 -2.51 18.18 -10.05
N ILE A 122 -1.75 18.10 -11.14
CA ILE A 122 -1.19 19.25 -11.85
C ILE A 122 -1.72 19.20 -13.28
N GLY A 123 -2.63 20.11 -13.61
CA GLY A 123 -3.25 20.18 -14.91
C GLY A 123 -2.46 21.05 -15.91
N GLN A 124 -2.54 20.69 -17.18
CA GLN A 124 -2.01 21.53 -18.27
C GLN A 124 -2.84 22.80 -18.52
N ASP A 125 -4.09 22.82 -18.06
CA ASP A 125 -5.04 23.93 -18.11
C ASP A 125 -5.85 23.99 -16.81
N ASP A 126 -6.77 24.97 -16.68
CA ASP A 126 -7.64 25.10 -15.51
C ASP A 126 -8.42 23.79 -15.26
N LEU A 127 -8.33 23.25 -14.05
CA LEU A 127 -8.89 21.95 -13.68
C LEU A 127 -10.41 21.88 -13.80
N GLU A 128 -11.09 23.02 -13.65
CA GLU A 128 -12.56 23.13 -13.84
C GLU A 128 -13.04 22.70 -15.25
N LYS A 129 -12.13 22.69 -16.23
CA LYS A 129 -12.40 22.21 -17.60
C LYS A 129 -12.46 20.68 -17.68
N PHE A 130 -11.89 19.98 -16.73
CA PHE A 130 -11.73 18.53 -16.75
C PHE A 130 -12.60 17.85 -15.69
N ALA A 131 -12.80 18.49 -14.54
CA ALA A 131 -13.48 17.89 -13.40
C ALA A 131 -14.19 18.93 -12.53
N PRO A 132 -15.28 18.55 -11.84
CA PRO A 132 -15.86 19.38 -10.78
C PRO A 132 -14.84 19.60 -9.66
N MET A 133 -14.90 20.80 -9.07
CA MET A 133 -14.02 21.23 -8.00
C MET A 133 -14.81 21.54 -6.74
N ALA A 134 -14.26 21.20 -5.58
CA ALA A 134 -14.84 21.50 -4.28
C ALA A 134 -13.80 22.07 -3.31
N ILE A 135 -14.28 22.66 -2.22
CA ILE A 135 -13.48 23.04 -1.07
C ILE A 135 -13.71 22.00 0.02
N ALA A 136 -12.65 21.32 0.47
CA ALA A 136 -12.73 20.40 1.57
C ALA A 136 -12.17 21.03 2.85
N LYS A 137 -12.79 20.69 4.00
CA LYS A 137 -12.48 21.31 5.30
C LYS A 137 -11.00 21.19 5.70
N ASP A 138 -10.40 20.04 5.40
CA ASP A 138 -9.04 19.72 5.84
C ASP A 138 -8.06 19.73 4.66
N ALA A 139 -8.43 20.32 3.51
CA ALA A 139 -7.57 20.43 2.34
C ALA A 139 -6.74 21.72 2.37
N GLU A 140 -5.48 21.62 1.98
CA GLU A 140 -4.60 22.77 1.76
C GLU A 140 -4.92 23.50 0.46
N LEU A 141 -5.50 22.76 -0.50
CA LEU A 141 -5.88 23.22 -1.84
C LEU A 141 -7.34 22.86 -2.11
N ASN A 142 -7.90 23.39 -3.21
CA ASN A 142 -9.15 22.84 -3.75
C ASN A 142 -9.00 21.36 -4.07
N VAL A 143 -10.10 20.61 -4.05
CA VAL A 143 -10.10 19.19 -4.37
C VAL A 143 -10.87 18.93 -5.66
N VAL A 144 -10.37 18.01 -6.47
CA VAL A 144 -11.09 17.45 -7.60
C VAL A 144 -12.08 16.42 -7.07
N GLU A 145 -13.36 16.48 -7.50
CA GLU A 145 -14.42 15.60 -7.03
C GLU A 145 -14.46 14.22 -7.71
N PHE A 146 -13.38 13.83 -8.39
CA PHE A 146 -13.17 12.47 -8.89
C PHE A 146 -12.18 11.72 -8.00
N GLU A 147 -12.44 10.44 -7.72
CA GLU A 147 -11.47 9.56 -7.06
C GLU A 147 -10.25 9.32 -7.94
N GLY A 148 -9.14 8.93 -7.31
CA GLY A 148 -7.85 8.77 -7.98
C GLY A 148 -7.85 7.83 -9.20
N LYS A 149 -8.83 6.91 -9.30
CA LYS A 149 -8.97 6.00 -10.46
C LYS A 149 -9.61 6.69 -11.66
N GLU A 150 -10.56 7.58 -11.41
CA GLU A 150 -11.31 8.29 -12.44
C GLU A 150 -10.54 9.50 -12.98
N VAL A 151 -9.62 10.06 -12.20
CA VAL A 151 -8.77 11.20 -12.57
C VAL A 151 -8.00 10.92 -13.88
N GLU A 152 -7.43 9.73 -14.02
CA GLU A 152 -6.69 9.35 -15.24
C GLU A 152 -7.62 9.23 -16.45
N SER A 153 -8.88 8.83 -16.27
CA SER A 153 -9.84 8.64 -17.36
C SER A 153 -10.29 9.94 -18.00
N VAL A 154 -10.19 11.05 -17.27
CA VAL A 154 -10.49 12.41 -17.79
C VAL A 154 -9.27 13.16 -18.27
N GLY A 155 -8.13 12.46 -18.40
CA GLY A 155 -6.89 13.01 -18.97
C GLY A 155 -6.04 13.81 -17.99
N LEU A 156 -6.29 13.69 -16.68
CA LEU A 156 -5.48 14.31 -15.63
C LEU A 156 -4.44 13.31 -15.10
N ILE A 157 -3.29 13.82 -14.65
CA ILE A 157 -2.22 13.02 -14.07
C ILE A 157 -2.21 13.21 -12.57
N LYS A 158 -2.28 12.10 -11.84
CA LYS A 158 -2.10 12.05 -10.41
C LYS A 158 -0.61 11.93 -10.07
N MET A 159 -0.13 12.84 -9.27
CA MET A 159 1.21 12.78 -8.66
C MET A 159 1.07 12.50 -7.17
N ASP A 160 1.86 11.55 -6.67
CA ASP A 160 1.85 11.24 -5.23
C ASP A 160 3.01 11.98 -4.55
N PHE A 161 2.66 12.95 -3.71
CA PHE A 161 3.59 13.70 -2.84
C PHE A 161 3.44 13.17 -1.41
N LEU A 162 4.20 12.12 -1.11
CA LEU A 162 4.12 11.43 0.16
C LEU A 162 5.03 12.14 1.19
N GLY A 163 4.44 12.61 2.29
CA GLY A 163 5.18 13.08 3.46
C GLY A 163 5.66 11.89 4.29
N LEU A 164 6.95 11.78 4.51
CA LEU A 164 7.57 10.74 5.33
C LEU A 164 8.20 11.35 6.58
N ARG A 165 7.63 11.03 7.73
CA ARG A 165 8.14 11.48 9.04
C ARG A 165 9.59 11.07 9.29
N THR A 166 10.00 9.92 8.78
CA THR A 166 11.38 9.45 8.89
C THR A 166 12.37 10.39 8.23
N LEU A 167 12.01 11.02 7.10
CA LEU A 167 12.87 12.00 6.44
C LEU A 167 13.01 13.27 7.29
N SER A 168 11.93 13.75 7.95
CA SER A 168 12.01 14.83 8.93
C SER A 168 12.93 14.48 10.09
N ILE A 169 12.82 13.26 10.65
CA ILE A 169 13.70 12.79 11.74
C ILE A 169 15.18 12.77 11.32
N ILE A 170 15.48 12.33 10.11
CA ILE A 170 16.85 12.32 9.58
C ILE A 170 17.37 13.76 9.44
N LYS A 171 16.57 14.66 8.88
CA LYS A 171 16.90 16.07 8.74
C LYS A 171 17.21 16.72 10.10
N ASP A 172 16.34 16.52 11.09
CA ASP A 172 16.53 17.01 12.45
C ASP A 172 17.80 16.43 13.09
N ALA A 173 18.11 15.14 12.84
CA ALA A 173 19.31 14.50 13.35
C ALA A 173 20.57 15.14 12.77
N VAL A 174 20.62 15.39 11.46
CA VAL A 174 21.75 16.06 10.79
C VAL A 174 21.94 17.49 11.35
N GLU A 175 20.83 18.25 11.49
CA GLU A 175 20.89 19.59 12.07
C GLU A 175 21.38 19.59 13.52
N ASN A 176 20.96 18.62 14.33
CA ASN A 176 21.41 18.47 15.71
C ASN A 176 22.91 18.11 15.81
N VAL A 177 23.39 17.21 14.95
CA VAL A 177 24.84 16.87 14.88
C VAL A 177 25.65 18.11 14.52
N LYS A 178 25.20 18.88 13.54
CA LYS A 178 25.86 20.13 13.17
C LYS A 178 25.86 21.14 14.31
N ALA A 179 24.75 21.32 15.00
CA ALA A 179 24.63 22.28 16.11
C ALA A 179 25.48 21.90 17.33
N VAL A 180 25.59 20.60 17.66
CA VAL A 180 26.28 20.13 18.86
C VAL A 180 27.77 19.87 18.61
N HIS A 181 28.10 19.32 17.46
CA HIS A 181 29.46 18.86 17.15
C HIS A 181 30.21 19.69 16.09
N GLY A 182 29.50 20.60 15.41
CA GLY A 182 30.05 21.39 14.29
C GLY A 182 30.39 20.56 13.05
N VAL A 183 29.82 19.34 12.94
CA VAL A 183 30.08 18.41 11.83
C VAL A 183 28.90 18.49 10.86
N ASP A 184 29.20 18.74 9.59
CA ASP A 184 28.25 18.59 8.50
C ASP A 184 28.22 17.12 8.06
N VAL A 185 27.06 16.47 8.16
CA VAL A 185 26.84 15.09 7.71
C VAL A 185 26.13 15.15 6.37
N ASP A 186 26.79 14.66 5.31
CA ASP A 186 26.14 14.40 4.03
C ASP A 186 25.59 12.96 4.06
N ILE A 187 24.25 12.84 3.90
CA ILE A 187 23.56 11.55 3.98
C ILE A 187 23.91 10.67 2.77
N ASP A 188 24.17 11.28 1.61
CA ASP A 188 24.49 10.57 0.37
C ASP A 188 25.90 9.99 0.39
N ASP A 189 26.79 10.51 1.25
CA ASP A 189 28.15 10.03 1.43
C ASP A 189 28.31 8.97 2.53
N ILE A 190 27.22 8.53 3.18
CA ILE A 190 27.26 7.50 4.22
C ILE A 190 27.65 6.16 3.60
N PRO A 191 28.74 5.49 4.10
CA PRO A 191 29.15 4.19 3.57
C PRO A 191 28.09 3.12 3.86
N LEU A 192 27.79 2.30 2.83
CA LEU A 192 26.78 1.25 2.92
C LEU A 192 27.35 -0.11 3.35
N ASP A 193 28.63 -0.17 3.76
CA ASP A 193 29.35 -1.38 4.12
C ASP A 193 29.80 -1.41 5.60
N ASP A 194 29.26 -0.53 6.45
CA ASP A 194 29.60 -0.49 7.87
C ASP A 194 29.15 -1.75 8.62
N ALA A 195 30.13 -2.57 9.03
CA ALA A 195 29.89 -3.84 9.71
C ALA A 195 29.15 -3.68 11.05
N GLN A 196 29.39 -2.60 11.80
CA GLN A 196 28.74 -2.38 13.10
C GLN A 196 27.24 -2.11 12.90
N THR A 197 26.88 -1.38 11.86
CA THR A 197 25.47 -1.17 11.49
C THR A 197 24.78 -2.48 11.14
N TYR A 198 25.42 -3.37 10.36
CA TYR A 198 24.83 -4.69 10.06
C TYR A 198 24.68 -5.58 11.30
N GLU A 199 25.56 -5.47 12.29
CA GLU A 199 25.38 -6.17 13.56
C GLU A 199 24.12 -5.73 14.31
N VAL A 200 23.75 -4.45 14.27
CA VAL A 200 22.49 -3.94 14.84
C VAL A 200 21.30 -4.61 14.17
N PHE A 201 21.28 -4.71 12.84
CA PHE A 201 20.26 -5.42 12.10
C PHE A 201 20.25 -6.92 12.41
N ALA A 202 21.41 -7.56 12.47
CA ALA A 202 21.56 -9.00 12.77
C ALA A 202 21.06 -9.37 14.18
N ARG A 203 21.18 -8.50 15.15
CA ARG A 203 20.61 -8.67 16.49
C ARG A 203 19.11 -8.37 16.54
N GLY A 204 18.57 -7.70 15.51
CA GLY A 204 17.20 -7.21 15.46
C GLY A 204 16.94 -6.06 16.44
N ASP A 205 17.96 -5.28 16.76
CA ASP A 205 17.89 -4.09 17.63
C ASP A 205 17.40 -2.87 16.83
N THR A 206 16.32 -3.06 16.08
CA THR A 206 15.83 -2.14 15.04
C THR A 206 14.57 -1.37 15.46
N THR A 207 14.35 -1.17 16.76
CA THR A 207 13.26 -0.32 17.25
C THR A 207 13.48 1.12 16.80
N GLY A 208 12.46 1.73 16.21
CA GLY A 208 12.52 3.09 15.66
C GLY A 208 13.15 3.18 14.25
N LEU A 209 13.66 2.07 13.69
CA LEU A 209 14.11 2.06 12.30
C LEU A 209 12.95 1.80 11.36
N PHE A 210 12.72 2.74 10.46
CA PHE A 210 11.62 2.68 9.49
C PHE A 210 11.60 1.36 8.72
N GLN A 211 10.43 0.71 8.68
CA GLN A 211 10.17 -0.58 8.04
C GLN A 211 10.88 -1.80 8.65
N PHE A 212 11.75 -1.63 9.66
CA PHE A 212 12.50 -2.74 10.27
C PHE A 212 12.11 -3.01 11.73
N GLU A 213 11.18 -2.26 12.32
CA GLU A 213 10.88 -2.30 13.76
C GLU A 213 9.84 -3.33 14.20
N SER A 214 9.06 -3.92 13.27
CA SER A 214 8.01 -4.87 13.64
C SER A 214 8.59 -6.16 14.24
N PRO A 215 7.90 -6.81 15.21
CA PRO A 215 8.38 -8.05 15.82
C PRO A 215 8.68 -9.16 14.81
N GLY A 216 7.87 -9.28 13.75
CA GLY A 216 8.06 -10.25 12.69
C GLY A 216 9.32 -9.95 11.86
N MET A 217 9.53 -8.69 11.48
CA MET A 217 10.73 -8.27 10.76
C MET A 217 11.98 -8.51 11.61
N LYS A 218 11.99 -8.15 12.89
CA LYS A 218 13.11 -8.41 13.81
C LYS A 218 13.45 -9.89 13.91
N LYS A 219 12.44 -10.79 13.91
CA LYS A 219 12.66 -12.24 13.88
C LYS A 219 13.38 -12.66 12.60
N HIS A 220 12.96 -12.16 11.46
CA HIS A 220 13.59 -12.49 10.17
C HIS A 220 15.01 -11.94 10.07
N LEU A 221 15.27 -10.72 10.54
CA LEU A 221 16.62 -10.13 10.59
C LEU A 221 17.61 -10.96 11.41
N ARG A 222 17.21 -11.48 12.58
CA ARG A 222 18.04 -12.36 13.40
C ARG A 222 18.43 -13.66 12.69
N ASN A 223 17.52 -14.18 11.87
CA ASN A 223 17.79 -15.38 11.07
C ASN A 223 18.60 -15.08 9.82
N LEU A 224 18.33 -13.95 9.17
CA LEU A 224 19.02 -13.50 7.96
C LEU A 224 20.47 -13.14 8.22
N LYS A 225 20.76 -12.50 9.38
CA LYS A 225 22.09 -11.94 9.72
C LYS A 225 22.64 -11.15 8.53
N PRO A 226 22.00 -10.04 8.15
CA PRO A 226 22.41 -9.26 7.00
C PRO A 226 23.85 -8.76 7.18
N ASN A 227 24.62 -8.76 6.11
CA ASN A 227 26.00 -8.29 6.06
C ASN A 227 26.30 -7.45 4.81
N ARG A 228 25.28 -7.16 4.04
CA ARG A 228 25.32 -6.28 2.87
C ARG A 228 23.98 -5.58 2.69
N PHE A 229 23.99 -4.46 1.97
CA PHE A 229 22.81 -3.60 1.82
C PHE A 229 21.69 -4.30 1.04
N GLU A 230 22.04 -5.11 0.03
CA GLU A 230 21.11 -5.90 -0.79
C GLU A 230 20.27 -6.86 0.05
N ASP A 231 20.80 -7.40 1.13
CA ASP A 231 20.03 -8.25 2.04
C ASP A 231 18.88 -7.50 2.72
N LEU A 232 19.12 -6.25 3.09
CA LEU A 232 18.09 -5.38 3.70
C LEU A 232 17.05 -5.00 2.68
N ILE A 233 17.44 -4.66 1.45
CA ILE A 233 16.53 -4.35 0.34
C ILE A 233 15.63 -5.56 0.06
N ALA A 234 16.24 -6.75 -0.11
CA ALA A 234 15.50 -7.98 -0.39
C ALA A 234 14.54 -8.35 0.75
N MET A 235 14.98 -8.24 2.01
CA MET A 235 14.11 -8.52 3.15
C MET A 235 12.91 -7.58 3.19
N ASN A 236 13.12 -6.30 2.93
CA ASN A 236 12.04 -5.29 2.89
C ASN A 236 11.03 -5.58 1.75
N ALA A 237 11.51 -6.05 0.62
CA ALA A 237 10.67 -6.44 -0.51
C ALA A 237 9.89 -7.75 -0.24
N LEU A 238 10.53 -8.73 0.41
CA LEU A 238 9.92 -10.03 0.74
C LEU A 238 8.93 -9.96 1.90
N TYR A 239 9.13 -9.06 2.86
CA TYR A 239 8.27 -8.95 4.04
C TYR A 239 6.93 -8.27 3.72
N ARG A 240 6.13 -8.90 2.87
CA ARG A 240 4.79 -8.49 2.43
C ARG A 240 3.89 -9.72 2.29
N PRO A 241 2.57 -9.58 2.46
CA PRO A 241 1.64 -10.67 2.18
C PRO A 241 1.81 -11.23 0.76
N GLY A 242 2.09 -12.52 0.65
CA GLY A 242 2.45 -13.22 -0.58
C GLY A 242 3.94 -13.59 -0.59
N PRO A 243 4.86 -12.67 -0.90
CA PRO A 243 6.29 -13.00 -0.99
C PRO A 243 6.94 -13.48 0.31
N MET A 244 6.32 -13.21 1.45
CA MET A 244 6.80 -13.62 2.78
C MET A 244 7.03 -15.13 2.91
N GLU A 245 6.34 -15.95 2.14
CA GLU A 245 6.53 -17.40 2.12
C GLU A 245 7.92 -17.83 1.63
N TYR A 246 8.59 -17.00 0.82
CA TYR A 246 9.94 -17.26 0.30
C TYR A 246 11.07 -16.83 1.24
N ILE A 247 10.80 -16.14 2.34
CA ILE A 247 11.82 -15.69 3.28
C ILE A 247 12.65 -16.85 3.85
N PRO A 248 12.07 -18.01 4.24
CA PRO A 248 12.85 -19.14 4.72
C PRO A 248 13.86 -19.66 3.68
N ASN A 249 13.45 -19.78 2.42
CA ASN A 249 14.33 -20.22 1.32
C ASN A 249 15.44 -19.19 1.07
N PHE A 250 15.10 -17.88 1.06
CA PHE A 250 16.08 -16.81 0.90
C PHE A 250 17.17 -16.89 1.97
N ILE A 251 16.79 -17.08 3.24
CA ILE A 251 17.70 -17.21 4.37
C ILE A 251 18.53 -18.48 4.25
N ALA A 252 17.92 -19.63 3.95
CA ALA A 252 18.59 -20.91 3.81
C ALA A 252 19.64 -20.89 2.68
N ARG A 253 19.32 -20.29 1.54
CA ARG A 253 20.22 -20.15 0.39
C ARG A 253 21.35 -19.18 0.69
N LYS A 254 21.09 -18.05 1.33
CA LYS A 254 22.12 -17.13 1.80
C LYS A 254 23.15 -17.81 2.69
N HIS A 255 22.72 -18.68 3.60
CA HIS A 255 23.59 -19.40 4.53
C HIS A 255 24.16 -20.73 3.98
N GLY A 256 23.93 -21.05 2.71
CA GLY A 256 24.40 -22.29 2.09
C GLY A 256 23.72 -23.56 2.61
N GLN A 257 22.61 -23.43 3.31
CA GLN A 257 21.81 -24.55 3.82
C GLN A 257 20.92 -25.18 2.74
N GLU A 258 20.60 -24.41 1.71
CA GLU A 258 19.88 -24.81 0.52
C GLU A 258 20.69 -24.39 -0.72
N PRO A 259 20.85 -25.24 -1.74
CA PRO A 259 21.56 -24.85 -2.96
C PRO A 259 20.78 -23.79 -3.72
N VAL A 260 21.49 -22.81 -4.28
CA VAL A 260 20.91 -21.88 -5.24
C VAL A 260 20.78 -22.60 -6.57
N THR A 261 19.56 -22.69 -7.07
CA THR A 261 19.25 -23.36 -8.34
C THR A 261 18.47 -22.43 -9.24
N TYR A 262 18.70 -22.53 -10.54
CA TYR A 262 17.99 -21.80 -11.57
C TYR A 262 17.31 -22.81 -12.49
N GLU A 263 16.03 -22.59 -12.84
CA GLU A 263 15.30 -23.47 -13.77
C GLU A 263 15.91 -23.38 -15.18
N ILE A 264 16.37 -22.20 -15.55
CA ILE A 264 17.08 -21.92 -16.82
C ILE A 264 18.37 -21.20 -16.45
N ALA A 265 19.50 -21.61 -17.03
CA ALA A 265 20.82 -21.06 -16.70
C ALA A 265 20.90 -19.53 -16.85
N ASP A 266 20.25 -18.98 -17.87
CA ASP A 266 20.22 -17.54 -18.13
C ASP A 266 19.54 -16.71 -17.01
N MET A 267 18.80 -17.34 -16.09
CA MET A 267 18.19 -16.65 -14.95
C MET A 267 19.23 -16.23 -13.91
N GLU A 268 20.39 -16.88 -13.86
CA GLU A 268 21.48 -16.54 -12.93
C GLU A 268 21.90 -15.08 -13.06
N GLU A 269 21.99 -14.57 -14.28
CA GLU A 269 22.38 -13.18 -14.58
C GLU A 269 21.53 -12.15 -13.79
N TYR A 270 20.25 -12.45 -13.56
CA TYR A 270 19.30 -11.52 -12.94
C TYR A 270 18.90 -11.90 -11.50
N LEU A 271 19.11 -13.16 -11.10
CA LEU A 271 18.64 -13.66 -9.82
C LEU A 271 19.78 -14.04 -8.85
N SER A 272 21.05 -13.92 -9.24
CA SER A 272 22.18 -14.25 -8.38
C SER A 272 22.16 -13.45 -7.07
N ASP A 273 21.89 -12.15 -7.12
CA ASP A 273 21.84 -11.26 -5.96
C ASP A 273 20.70 -11.59 -4.98
N THR A 274 19.68 -12.30 -5.45
CA THR A 274 18.52 -12.72 -4.67
C THR A 274 18.45 -14.23 -4.48
N TYR A 275 19.61 -14.91 -4.60
CA TYR A 275 19.77 -16.36 -4.38
C TYR A 275 18.75 -17.21 -5.19
N GLY A 276 18.52 -16.84 -6.45
CA GLY A 276 17.63 -17.55 -7.36
C GLY A 276 16.13 -17.33 -7.09
N ILE A 277 15.77 -16.36 -6.28
CA ILE A 277 14.38 -16.00 -5.97
C ILE A 277 14.01 -14.71 -6.71
N THR A 278 12.90 -14.70 -7.43
CA THR A 278 12.37 -13.49 -8.03
C THR A 278 11.74 -12.62 -6.95
N VAL A 279 12.38 -11.50 -6.62
CA VAL A 279 11.99 -10.58 -5.55
C VAL A 279 11.46 -9.26 -6.10
N TYR A 280 12.11 -8.72 -7.15
CA TYR A 280 11.88 -7.38 -7.66
C TYR A 280 11.07 -7.39 -8.96
N GLN A 281 10.33 -6.30 -9.18
CA GLN A 281 9.56 -6.11 -10.43
C GLN A 281 10.49 -6.02 -11.65
N GLU A 282 11.65 -5.42 -11.48
CA GLU A 282 12.69 -5.29 -12.50
C GLU A 282 13.19 -6.67 -12.95
N GLN A 283 13.36 -7.61 -12.01
CA GLN A 283 13.76 -8.99 -12.35
C GLN A 283 12.71 -9.67 -13.23
N VAL A 284 11.41 -9.49 -12.94
CA VAL A 284 10.33 -10.02 -13.79
C VAL A 284 10.41 -9.44 -15.20
N MET A 285 10.64 -8.12 -15.31
CA MET A 285 10.74 -7.46 -16.62
C MET A 285 11.95 -7.94 -17.40
N LEU A 286 13.13 -7.97 -16.77
CA LEU A 286 14.38 -8.40 -17.40
C LEU A 286 14.33 -9.86 -17.83
N LEU A 287 13.83 -10.74 -16.96
CA LEU A 287 13.65 -12.16 -17.30
C LEU A 287 12.68 -12.35 -18.47
N SER A 288 11.56 -11.61 -18.51
CA SER A 288 10.61 -11.70 -19.62
C SER A 288 11.21 -11.22 -20.95
N GLN A 289 12.05 -10.22 -20.91
CA GLN A 289 12.80 -9.74 -22.09
C GLN A 289 13.84 -10.78 -22.54
N LYS A 290 14.62 -11.29 -21.59
CA LYS A 290 15.70 -12.25 -21.88
C LYS A 290 15.18 -13.60 -22.38
N LEU A 291 14.23 -14.20 -21.65
CA LEU A 291 13.76 -15.56 -21.92
C LEU A 291 12.64 -15.62 -22.95
N ALA A 292 11.74 -14.61 -22.95
CA ALA A 292 10.57 -14.62 -23.81
C ALA A 292 10.66 -13.61 -24.98
N GLY A 293 11.77 -12.87 -25.09
CA GLY A 293 11.96 -11.89 -26.17
C GLY A 293 11.00 -10.70 -26.10
N PHE A 294 10.41 -10.42 -24.93
CA PHE A 294 9.47 -9.33 -24.79
C PHE A 294 10.15 -7.97 -25.00
N THR A 295 9.43 -7.07 -25.63
CA THR A 295 9.79 -5.65 -25.64
C THR A 295 9.63 -5.05 -24.25
N GLY A 296 10.24 -3.90 -23.97
CA GLY A 296 10.06 -3.19 -22.70
C GLY A 296 8.59 -2.89 -22.36
N GLY A 297 7.78 -2.58 -23.37
CA GLY A 297 6.34 -2.33 -23.19
C GLY A 297 5.54 -3.59 -22.83
N GLU A 298 5.86 -4.73 -23.43
CA GLU A 298 5.26 -6.03 -23.10
C GLU A 298 5.67 -6.48 -21.70
N ALA A 299 6.95 -6.33 -21.34
CA ALA A 299 7.45 -6.63 -20.01
C ALA A 299 6.76 -5.78 -18.92
N ASP A 300 6.55 -4.49 -19.16
CA ASP A 300 5.80 -3.61 -18.26
C ASP A 300 4.32 -4.01 -18.18
N THR A 301 3.71 -4.43 -19.27
CA THR A 301 2.33 -4.95 -19.29
C THR A 301 2.23 -6.22 -18.45
N LEU A 302 3.19 -7.15 -18.56
CA LEU A 302 3.29 -8.35 -17.75
C LEU A 302 3.39 -8.00 -16.25
N ARG A 303 4.32 -7.12 -15.90
CA ARG A 303 4.52 -6.63 -14.53
C ARG A 303 3.23 -6.05 -13.95
N LYS A 304 2.55 -5.15 -14.70
CA LYS A 304 1.27 -4.56 -14.29
C LYS A 304 0.16 -5.60 -14.13
N ALA A 305 0.10 -6.58 -15.02
CA ALA A 305 -0.89 -7.65 -14.97
C ALA A 305 -0.69 -8.56 -13.74
N MET A 306 0.55 -8.89 -13.41
CA MET A 306 0.90 -9.66 -12.21
C MET A 306 0.56 -8.88 -10.93
N GLY A 307 0.99 -7.63 -10.82
CA GLY A 307 0.74 -6.79 -9.64
C GLY A 307 -0.75 -6.53 -9.38
N LYS A 308 -1.53 -6.31 -10.44
CA LYS A 308 -3.00 -6.09 -10.37
C LYS A 308 -3.82 -7.38 -10.42
N LYS A 309 -3.16 -8.56 -10.49
CA LYS A 309 -3.78 -9.90 -10.60
C LYS A 309 -4.78 -10.02 -11.76
N LYS A 310 -4.47 -9.40 -12.90
CA LYS A 310 -5.30 -9.42 -14.12
C LYS A 310 -5.05 -10.70 -14.91
N ARG A 311 -5.77 -11.76 -14.56
CA ARG A 311 -5.57 -13.10 -15.13
C ARG A 311 -5.86 -13.14 -16.62
N ASP A 312 -6.86 -12.41 -17.10
CA ASP A 312 -7.22 -12.26 -18.51
C ASP A 312 -6.08 -11.72 -19.39
N VAL A 313 -5.30 -10.78 -18.84
CA VAL A 313 -4.12 -10.22 -19.53
C VAL A 313 -2.98 -11.24 -19.52
N LEU A 314 -2.72 -11.90 -18.39
CA LEU A 314 -1.70 -12.93 -18.26
C LEU A 314 -1.95 -14.10 -19.22
N ASP A 315 -3.19 -14.57 -19.33
CA ASP A 315 -3.57 -15.68 -20.23
C ASP A 315 -3.36 -15.30 -21.71
N LYS A 316 -3.56 -14.04 -22.09
CA LYS A 316 -3.26 -13.54 -23.44
C LYS A 316 -1.76 -13.43 -23.74
N MET A 317 -0.94 -13.17 -22.72
CA MET A 317 0.50 -13.04 -22.88
C MET A 317 1.24 -14.38 -22.84
N LYS A 318 0.63 -15.42 -22.21
CA LYS A 318 1.22 -16.76 -22.11
C LYS A 318 1.65 -17.37 -23.46
N PRO A 319 0.86 -17.31 -24.54
CA PRO A 319 1.30 -17.83 -25.84
C PRO A 319 2.54 -17.16 -26.39
N LEU A 320 2.70 -15.84 -26.15
CA LEU A 320 3.87 -15.10 -26.60
C LEU A 320 5.15 -15.58 -25.90
N SER A 321 5.07 -15.87 -24.62
CA SER A 321 6.16 -16.45 -23.83
C SER A 321 6.56 -17.85 -24.32
N LEU A 322 5.59 -18.70 -24.68
CA LEU A 322 5.83 -20.09 -25.08
C LEU A 322 6.44 -20.23 -26.49
N ILE A 323 6.43 -19.19 -27.31
CA ILE A 323 7.05 -19.20 -28.66
C ILE A 323 8.58 -19.13 -28.55
N HIS A 324 9.11 -18.57 -27.47
CA HIS A 324 10.55 -18.31 -27.30
C HIS A 324 11.23 -19.24 -26.28
N ILE A 325 10.48 -20.06 -25.57
CA ILE A 325 10.97 -21.10 -24.67
C ILE A 325 10.75 -22.49 -25.30
#